data_1eda823b72f4c4b7affa0c4118a89181
#
_entry.id   1eda823b72f4c4b7affa0c4118a89181
#
_cell.length_a   1.000
_cell.length_b   1.000
_cell.length_c   1.000
_cell.angle_alpha   90.00
_cell.angle_beta   90.00
_cell.angle_gamma   90.00
#
_symmetry.space_group_name_H-M   'P 1'
#
loop_
_entity.id
_entity.type
_entity.pdbx_description
1 polymer ?
#
loop_
_entity_poly.entity_id
_entity_poly.type
_entity_poly.pdbx_seq_one_letter_code
_entity_poly.pdbx_strand_id
1 'polypeptide(L)'
;MPIVKHLIVEEFGTFVGKHSERLQVERIKTGEKLVQAPLLHLETVLIATRGTSLSSDAVAACADRGIPIHFVSSRGQPYASLYSAGLTGTVETRRAQLLATTGVKGLELAKAVAIGKIRNQANLLKYMAKYRKEKDPALFDEVRLLASEVADHEEEVRRLAGDAVAAVRFELLSAEGRAAQKYWRAIGALLLAEMDWPGRRTQGATDPLNS
;
A
#
# COMPACT_ATOMS: atom_id res chain seq x y z
N MET A 1 27.79 -0.05 3.36
CA MET A 1 26.59 -0.57 4.04
C MET A 1 25.37 -0.18 3.21
N PRO A 2 24.39 -1.06 3.00
CA PRO A 2 23.16 -0.68 2.31
C PRO A 2 22.44 0.41 3.12
N ILE A 3 21.82 1.35 2.41
CA ILE A 3 21.03 2.42 3.02
C ILE A 3 19.73 1.79 3.53
N VAL A 4 19.52 1.80 4.86
CA VAL A 4 18.30 1.32 5.48
C VAL A 4 17.32 2.48 5.59
N LYS A 5 16.29 2.48 4.74
CA LYS A 5 15.20 3.46 4.79
C LYS A 5 14.04 3.02 5.71
N HIS A 6 13.81 1.72 5.81
CA HIS A 6 12.74 1.13 6.60
C HIS A 6 13.36 0.11 7.56
N LEU A 7 13.28 0.38 8.86
CA LEU A 7 13.71 -0.56 9.90
C LEU A 7 12.53 -1.46 10.27
N ILE A 8 12.62 -2.75 9.95
CA ILE A 8 11.59 -3.73 10.26
C ILE A 8 12.11 -4.63 11.39
N VAL A 9 11.35 -4.74 12.48
CA VAL A 9 11.65 -5.56 13.67
C VAL A 9 10.60 -6.66 13.77
N GLU A 10 10.99 -7.88 13.41
CA GLU A 10 10.09 -9.05 13.34
C GLU A 10 10.37 -10.08 14.45
N GLU A 11 11.53 -9.99 15.09
CA GLU A 11 11.96 -10.98 16.06
C GLU A 11 11.42 -10.66 17.46
N PHE A 12 10.80 -11.67 18.10
CA PHE A 12 10.30 -11.58 19.47
C PHE A 12 11.45 -11.47 20.48
N GLY A 13 11.24 -10.70 21.55
CA GLY A 13 12.22 -10.54 22.62
C GLY A 13 13.38 -9.63 22.25
N THR A 14 13.11 -8.62 21.44
CA THR A 14 14.07 -7.61 21.00
C THR A 14 13.90 -6.29 21.74
N PHE A 15 14.97 -5.52 21.77
CA PHE A 15 15.01 -4.16 22.29
C PHE A 15 15.52 -3.21 21.20
N VAL A 16 14.83 -2.09 21.02
CA VAL A 16 15.21 -1.03 20.10
C VAL A 16 15.71 0.15 20.91
N GLY A 17 16.99 0.42 20.84
CA GLY A 17 17.65 1.54 21.51
C GLY A 17 18.25 2.53 20.54
N LYS A 18 18.61 3.72 21.06
CA LYS A 18 19.45 4.68 20.37
C LYS A 18 20.90 4.48 20.75
N HIS A 19 21.78 4.39 19.75
CA HIS A 19 23.24 4.39 19.95
C HIS A 19 23.87 5.40 19.00
N SER A 20 24.35 6.53 19.54
CA SER A 20 24.78 7.68 18.74
C SER A 20 23.65 8.13 17.77
N GLU A 21 23.95 8.31 16.49
CA GLU A 21 22.98 8.69 15.44
C GLU A 21 22.36 7.49 14.72
N ARG A 22 22.12 6.39 15.46
CA ARG A 22 21.55 5.14 14.90
C ARG A 22 20.52 4.55 15.86
N LEU A 23 19.53 3.86 15.29
CA LEU A 23 18.75 2.89 16.03
C LEU A 23 19.48 1.56 16.00
N GLN A 24 19.50 0.87 17.13
CA GLN A 24 20.10 -0.45 17.30
C GLN A 24 19.04 -1.42 17.83
N VAL A 25 18.91 -2.56 17.16
CA VAL A 25 18.04 -3.66 17.58
C VAL A 25 18.90 -4.75 18.19
N GLU A 26 18.57 -5.17 19.41
CA GLU A 26 19.29 -6.19 20.15
C GLU A 26 18.34 -7.26 20.69
N ARG A 27 18.81 -8.49 20.82
CA ARG A 27 18.10 -9.53 21.58
C ARG A 27 18.24 -9.27 23.07
N ILE A 28 17.11 -9.17 23.79
CA ILE A 28 17.11 -8.89 25.23
C ILE A 28 17.88 -9.96 26.03
N LYS A 29 17.75 -11.25 25.65
CA LYS A 29 18.37 -12.35 26.39
C LYS A 29 19.88 -12.46 26.24
N THR A 30 20.41 -12.12 25.07
CA THR A 30 21.82 -12.37 24.73
C THR A 30 22.63 -11.08 24.57
N GLY A 31 21.99 -9.92 24.44
CA GLY A 31 22.64 -8.66 24.06
C GLY A 31 23.18 -8.65 22.64
N GLU A 32 22.82 -9.65 21.82
CA GLU A 32 23.27 -9.75 20.43
C GLU A 32 22.67 -8.62 19.60
N LYS A 33 23.53 -7.91 18.89
CA LYS A 33 23.13 -6.84 17.96
C LYS A 33 22.66 -7.45 16.64
N LEU A 34 21.39 -7.26 16.32
CA LEU A 34 20.78 -7.80 15.11
C LEU A 34 20.93 -6.86 13.93
N VAL A 35 20.59 -5.56 14.14
CA VAL A 35 20.64 -4.58 13.08
C VAL A 35 20.91 -3.19 13.63
N GLN A 36 21.56 -2.35 12.84
CA GLN A 36 21.75 -0.92 13.10
C GLN A 36 21.28 -0.12 11.90
N ALA A 37 20.43 0.89 12.13
CA ALA A 37 19.90 1.78 11.10
C ALA A 37 20.29 3.22 11.40
N PRO A 38 21.07 3.90 10.53
CA PRO A 38 21.37 5.32 10.68
C PRO A 38 20.08 6.15 10.60
N LEU A 39 19.85 7.03 11.59
CA LEU A 39 18.67 7.90 11.64
C LEU A 39 18.58 8.85 10.44
N LEU A 40 19.72 9.22 9.85
CA LEU A 40 19.79 10.13 8.71
C LEU A 40 19.01 9.63 7.49
N HIS A 41 18.99 8.32 7.26
CA HIS A 41 18.37 7.72 6.09
C HIS A 41 17.05 7.02 6.41
N LEU A 42 16.68 6.97 7.69
CA LEU A 42 15.53 6.21 8.15
C LEU A 42 14.25 7.01 7.90
N GLU A 43 13.33 6.42 7.15
CA GLU A 43 12.03 7.00 6.80
C GLU A 43 10.90 6.46 7.69
N THR A 44 11.03 5.22 8.19
CA THR A 44 10.04 4.59 9.07
C THR A 44 10.61 3.44 9.87
N VAL A 45 9.98 3.18 11.03
CA VAL A 45 10.23 1.99 11.85
C VAL A 45 8.94 1.18 11.90
N LEU A 46 9.02 -0.12 11.61
CA LEU A 46 7.91 -1.06 11.68
C LEU A 46 8.23 -2.13 12.72
N ILE A 47 7.42 -2.20 13.76
CA ILE A 47 7.46 -3.26 14.77
C ILE A 47 6.40 -4.29 14.39
N ALA A 48 6.84 -5.42 13.82
CA ALA A 48 5.97 -6.48 13.27
C ALA A 48 5.79 -7.67 14.23
N THR A 49 6.15 -7.51 15.50
CA THR A 49 6.02 -8.54 16.52
C THR A 49 5.58 -7.94 17.86
N ARG A 50 5.04 -8.78 18.73
CA ARG A 50 4.84 -8.45 20.14
C ARG A 50 6.11 -8.79 20.94
N GLY A 51 6.28 -8.16 22.11
CA GLY A 51 7.45 -8.42 22.98
C GLY A 51 8.72 -7.70 22.54
N THR A 52 8.61 -6.67 21.69
CA THR A 52 9.67 -5.70 21.45
C THR A 52 9.55 -4.54 22.43
N SER A 53 10.64 -4.17 23.06
CA SER A 53 10.75 -2.97 23.91
C SER A 53 11.45 -1.86 23.16
N LEU A 54 11.05 -0.60 23.41
CA LEU A 54 11.70 0.58 22.87
C LEU A 54 12.19 1.48 24.00
N SER A 55 13.39 2.04 23.83
CA SER A 55 13.84 3.08 24.76
C SER A 55 13.14 4.44 24.46
N SER A 56 12.95 5.25 25.48
CA SER A 56 12.46 6.62 25.32
C SER A 56 13.36 7.46 24.42
N ASP A 57 14.68 7.24 24.47
CA ASP A 57 15.65 7.93 23.62
C ASP A 57 15.49 7.55 22.12
N ALA A 58 15.18 6.29 21.84
CA ALA A 58 14.88 5.87 20.48
C ALA A 58 13.58 6.52 19.97
N VAL A 59 12.55 6.56 20.79
CA VAL A 59 11.28 7.24 20.48
C VAL A 59 11.50 8.73 20.26
N ALA A 60 12.22 9.42 21.16
CA ALA A 60 12.52 10.85 21.04
C ALA A 60 13.32 11.14 19.76
N ALA A 61 14.36 10.35 19.47
CA ALA A 61 15.17 10.53 18.28
C ALA A 61 14.39 10.35 16.97
N CYS A 62 13.42 9.45 16.94
CA CYS A 62 12.50 9.29 15.83
C CYS A 62 11.53 10.47 15.74
N ALA A 63 10.94 10.88 16.86
CA ALA A 63 10.01 12.00 16.91
C ALA A 63 10.65 13.32 16.44
N ASP A 64 11.86 13.62 16.88
CA ASP A 64 12.61 14.85 16.51
C ASP A 64 12.88 14.92 14.99
N ARG A 65 12.97 13.77 14.33
CA ARG A 65 13.24 13.67 12.89
C ARG A 65 11.97 13.40 12.07
N GLY A 66 10.82 13.32 12.71
CA GLY A 66 9.57 13.01 12.04
C GLY A 66 9.48 11.57 11.50
N ILE A 67 10.29 10.64 12.03
CA ILE A 67 10.29 9.22 11.64
C ILE A 67 9.15 8.53 12.41
N PRO A 68 8.09 8.05 11.74
CA PRO A 68 7.00 7.35 12.40
C PRO A 68 7.43 5.95 12.84
N ILE A 69 6.85 5.48 13.97
CA ILE A 69 7.01 4.11 14.45
C ILE A 69 5.64 3.44 14.40
N HIS A 70 5.49 2.43 13.56
CA HIS A 70 4.25 1.69 13.39
C HIS A 70 4.33 0.33 14.06
N PHE A 71 3.21 -0.11 14.64
CA PHE A 71 3.08 -1.42 15.25
C PHE A 71 2.03 -2.23 14.50
N VAL A 72 2.43 -3.41 14.05
CA VAL A 72 1.55 -4.35 13.36
C VAL A 72 1.58 -5.71 14.05
N SER A 73 0.47 -6.41 13.98
CA SER A 73 0.39 -7.79 14.47
C SER A 73 1.12 -8.75 13.51
N SER A 74 1.33 -10.00 13.93
CA SER A 74 1.88 -11.07 13.07
C SER A 74 1.03 -11.36 11.82
N ARG A 75 -0.21 -10.86 11.77
CA ARG A 75 -1.11 -10.95 10.62
C ARG A 75 -1.09 -9.69 9.75
N GLY A 76 -0.14 -8.76 9.97
CA GLY A 76 -0.04 -7.50 9.24
C GLY A 76 -1.08 -6.43 9.63
N GLN A 77 -1.90 -6.66 10.67
CA GLN A 77 -2.91 -5.69 11.10
C GLN A 77 -2.26 -4.58 11.93
N PRO A 78 -2.34 -3.30 11.53
CA PRO A 78 -1.82 -2.19 12.31
C PRO A 78 -2.70 -1.99 13.56
N TYR A 79 -2.07 -1.75 14.72
CA TYR A 79 -2.79 -1.50 15.97
C TYR A 79 -2.34 -0.27 16.73
N ALA A 80 -1.15 0.27 16.43
CA ALA A 80 -0.66 1.51 17.04
C ALA A 80 0.35 2.22 16.12
N SER A 81 0.50 3.52 16.33
CA SER A 81 1.55 4.32 15.69
C SER A 81 1.98 5.45 16.62
N LEU A 82 3.30 5.70 16.68
CA LEU A 82 3.89 6.85 17.34
C LEU A 82 4.32 7.87 16.28
N TYR A 83 3.89 9.10 16.47
CA TYR A 83 4.26 10.24 15.63
C TYR A 83 4.83 11.34 16.50
N SER A 84 5.62 12.24 15.91
CA SER A 84 6.07 13.44 16.61
C SER A 84 4.88 14.30 17.05
N ALA A 85 4.85 14.68 18.30
CA ALA A 85 3.85 15.61 18.85
C ALA A 85 4.00 17.03 18.30
N GLY A 86 5.21 17.40 17.83
CA GLY A 86 5.54 18.74 17.31
C GLY A 86 5.26 18.96 15.82
N LEU A 87 4.80 17.95 15.07
CA LEU A 87 4.52 18.06 13.63
C LEU A 87 3.15 18.73 13.39
N THR A 88 3.11 20.06 13.46
CA THR A 88 1.90 20.86 13.18
C THR A 88 1.40 20.71 11.75
N GLY A 89 2.30 20.56 10.75
CA GLY A 89 1.94 20.35 9.35
C GLY A 89 1.08 19.12 9.09
N THR A 90 1.24 18.04 9.88
CA THR A 90 0.42 16.84 9.79
C THR A 90 -1.02 17.09 10.25
N VAL A 91 -1.22 17.90 11.26
CA VAL A 91 -2.56 18.26 11.78
C VAL A 91 -3.31 19.11 10.76
N GLU A 92 -2.65 20.11 10.18
CA GLU A 92 -3.24 20.97 9.13
C GLU A 92 -3.57 20.16 7.88
N THR A 93 -2.69 19.26 7.46
CA THR A 93 -2.93 18.35 6.32
C THR A 93 -4.15 17.48 6.57
N ARG A 94 -4.25 16.84 7.75
CA ARG A 94 -5.43 16.02 8.12
C ARG A 94 -6.72 16.83 8.15
N ARG A 95 -6.66 18.03 8.71
CA ARG A 95 -7.81 18.95 8.71
C ARG A 95 -8.22 19.31 7.29
N ALA A 96 -7.26 19.66 6.44
CA ALA A 96 -7.52 19.98 5.04
C ALA A 96 -8.10 18.76 4.27
N GLN A 97 -7.62 17.55 4.53
CA GLN A 97 -8.16 16.32 3.95
C GLN A 97 -9.61 16.08 4.38
N LEU A 98 -9.93 16.25 5.67
CA LEU A 98 -11.32 16.12 6.15
C LEU A 98 -12.24 17.15 5.49
N LEU A 99 -11.83 18.40 5.40
CA LEU A 99 -12.60 19.46 4.77
C LEU A 99 -12.74 19.26 3.24
N ALA A 100 -11.73 18.67 2.60
CA ALA A 100 -11.77 18.39 1.16
C ALA A 100 -12.86 17.38 0.77
N THR A 101 -13.29 16.49 1.70
CA THR A 101 -14.31 15.47 1.39
C THR A 101 -15.66 16.06 0.96
N THR A 102 -15.96 17.28 1.38
CA THR A 102 -17.22 17.99 1.10
C THR A 102 -17.13 18.97 -0.06
N GLY A 103 -16.04 18.94 -0.84
CA GLY A 103 -15.83 19.89 -1.91
C GLY A 103 -15.17 19.30 -3.16
N VAL A 104 -15.08 20.13 -4.19
CA VAL A 104 -14.51 19.77 -5.51
C VAL A 104 -13.09 19.20 -5.41
N LYS A 105 -12.26 19.71 -4.49
CA LYS A 105 -10.88 19.19 -4.29
C LYS A 105 -10.88 17.70 -3.92
N GLY A 106 -11.79 17.27 -3.07
CA GLY A 106 -11.94 15.85 -2.71
C GLY A 106 -12.41 15.01 -3.88
N LEU A 107 -13.35 15.54 -4.68
CA LEU A 107 -13.81 14.88 -5.90
C LEU A 107 -12.67 14.69 -6.90
N GLU A 108 -11.90 15.74 -7.20
CA GLU A 108 -10.78 15.63 -8.13
C GLU A 108 -9.69 14.67 -7.64
N LEU A 109 -9.43 14.63 -6.32
CA LEU A 109 -8.52 13.67 -5.74
C LEU A 109 -9.05 12.23 -5.87
N ALA A 110 -10.32 11.99 -5.59
CA ALA A 110 -10.95 10.68 -5.73
C ALA A 110 -10.91 10.18 -7.20
N LYS A 111 -11.21 11.07 -8.17
CA LYS A 111 -11.07 10.78 -9.59
C LYS A 111 -9.64 10.44 -9.97
N ALA A 112 -8.66 11.22 -9.51
CA ALA A 112 -7.25 10.98 -9.80
C ALA A 112 -6.78 9.61 -9.28
N VAL A 113 -7.19 9.21 -8.07
CA VAL A 113 -6.88 7.89 -7.49
C VAL A 113 -7.53 6.77 -8.31
N ALA A 114 -8.81 6.88 -8.65
CA ALA A 114 -9.52 5.88 -9.45
C ALA A 114 -8.90 5.72 -10.85
N ILE A 115 -8.61 6.83 -11.53
CA ILE A 115 -7.93 6.84 -12.84
C ILE A 115 -6.55 6.20 -12.74
N GLY A 116 -5.77 6.55 -11.71
CA GLY A 116 -4.45 5.96 -11.47
C GLY A 116 -4.52 4.45 -11.29
N LYS A 117 -5.50 3.95 -10.52
CA LYS A 117 -5.75 2.51 -10.33
C LYS A 117 -6.11 1.81 -11.63
N ILE A 118 -7.09 2.33 -12.37
CA ILE A 118 -7.54 1.77 -13.66
C ILE A 118 -6.38 1.70 -14.65
N ARG A 119 -5.61 2.79 -14.77
CA ARG A 119 -4.44 2.86 -15.65
C ARG A 119 -3.37 1.84 -15.28
N ASN A 120 -3.07 1.70 -14.00
CA ASN A 120 -2.09 0.72 -13.52
C ASN A 120 -2.55 -0.71 -13.78
N GLN A 121 -3.84 -1.02 -13.60
CA GLN A 121 -4.41 -2.30 -13.94
C GLN A 121 -4.27 -2.61 -15.45
N ALA A 122 -4.65 -1.67 -16.33
CA ALA A 122 -4.50 -1.83 -17.76
C ALA A 122 -3.04 -2.00 -18.19
N ASN A 123 -2.12 -1.22 -17.60
CA ASN A 123 -0.69 -1.31 -17.90
C ASN A 123 -0.09 -2.64 -17.43
N LEU A 124 -0.49 -3.13 -16.25
CA LEU A 124 -0.03 -4.43 -15.76
C LEU A 124 -0.48 -5.56 -16.69
N LEU A 125 -1.73 -5.56 -17.13
CA LEU A 125 -2.23 -6.56 -18.10
C LEU A 125 -1.43 -6.51 -19.42
N LYS A 126 -1.17 -5.31 -19.95
CA LYS A 126 -0.36 -5.14 -21.16
C LYS A 126 1.05 -5.68 -20.98
N TYR A 127 1.65 -5.46 -19.81
CA TYR A 127 2.98 -5.97 -19.47
C TYR A 127 2.99 -7.50 -19.38
N MET A 128 2.04 -8.09 -18.66
CA MET A 128 1.94 -9.56 -18.51
C MET A 128 1.64 -10.25 -19.83
N ALA A 129 0.77 -9.69 -20.68
CA ALA A 129 0.45 -10.24 -21.99
C ALA A 129 1.69 -10.32 -22.90
N LYS A 130 2.64 -9.38 -22.78
CA LYS A 130 3.85 -9.34 -23.63
C LYS A 130 4.56 -10.69 -23.72
N TYR A 131 4.64 -11.43 -22.62
CA TYR A 131 5.31 -12.73 -22.55
C TYR A 131 4.52 -13.88 -23.19
N ARG A 132 3.25 -13.64 -23.57
CA ARG A 132 2.38 -14.64 -24.25
C ARG A 132 2.38 -14.49 -25.76
N LYS A 133 2.84 -13.36 -26.31
CA LYS A 133 2.71 -13.01 -27.72
C LYS A 133 3.17 -14.11 -28.69
N GLU A 134 4.28 -14.79 -28.38
CA GLU A 134 4.83 -15.86 -29.23
C GLU A 134 4.33 -17.24 -28.83
N LYS A 135 4.06 -17.47 -27.54
CA LYS A 135 3.71 -18.77 -26.98
C LYS A 135 2.23 -19.09 -27.08
N ASP A 136 1.39 -18.07 -26.97
CA ASP A 136 -0.08 -18.19 -26.98
C ASP A 136 -0.69 -16.88 -27.51
N PRO A 137 -0.69 -16.70 -28.85
CA PRO A 137 -1.23 -15.49 -29.48
C PRO A 137 -2.70 -15.22 -29.15
N ALA A 138 -3.52 -16.27 -29.00
CA ALA A 138 -4.94 -16.14 -28.68
C ALA A 138 -5.15 -15.51 -27.28
N LEU A 139 -4.43 -16.01 -26.27
CA LEU A 139 -4.44 -15.45 -24.93
C LEU A 139 -3.84 -14.02 -24.92
N PHE A 140 -2.80 -13.77 -25.71
CA PHE A 140 -2.25 -12.42 -25.86
C PHE A 140 -3.32 -11.45 -26.34
N ASP A 141 -4.05 -11.79 -27.41
CA ASP A 141 -5.07 -10.90 -27.99
C ASP A 141 -6.26 -10.71 -27.02
N GLU A 142 -6.71 -11.77 -26.34
CA GLU A 142 -7.77 -11.67 -25.31
C GLU A 142 -7.36 -10.71 -24.18
N VAL A 143 -6.16 -10.88 -23.61
CA VAL A 143 -5.70 -10.03 -22.50
C VAL A 143 -5.48 -8.59 -22.96
N ARG A 144 -5.01 -8.38 -24.20
CA ARG A 144 -4.84 -7.04 -24.75
C ARG A 144 -6.19 -6.33 -24.97
N LEU A 145 -7.21 -7.05 -25.41
CA LEU A 145 -8.57 -6.53 -25.52
C LEU A 145 -9.11 -6.13 -24.14
N LEU A 146 -9.03 -7.02 -23.16
CA LEU A 146 -9.46 -6.74 -21.79
C LEU A 146 -8.70 -5.55 -21.18
N ALA A 147 -7.40 -5.42 -21.46
CA ALA A 147 -6.61 -4.28 -21.01
C ALA A 147 -7.07 -2.94 -21.63
N SER A 148 -7.51 -2.96 -22.90
CA SER A 148 -8.11 -1.79 -23.54
C SER A 148 -9.45 -1.44 -22.91
N GLU A 149 -10.32 -2.45 -22.74
CA GLU A 149 -11.61 -2.26 -22.09
C GLU A 149 -11.51 -1.77 -20.64
N VAL A 150 -10.48 -2.16 -19.89
CA VAL A 150 -10.17 -1.60 -18.55
C VAL A 150 -9.82 -0.13 -18.68
N ALA A 151 -8.96 0.24 -19.65
CA ALA A 151 -8.53 1.63 -19.85
C ALA A 151 -9.68 2.55 -20.25
N ASP A 152 -10.69 2.07 -20.98
CA ASP A 152 -11.86 2.86 -21.42
C ASP A 152 -12.63 3.47 -20.23
N HIS A 153 -12.61 2.81 -19.07
CA HIS A 153 -13.21 3.35 -17.84
C HIS A 153 -12.50 4.60 -17.28
N GLU A 154 -11.27 4.92 -17.72
CA GLU A 154 -10.63 6.19 -17.34
C GLU A 154 -11.45 7.38 -17.81
N GLU A 155 -11.94 7.33 -19.05
CA GLU A 155 -12.71 8.42 -19.63
C GLU A 155 -14.09 8.56 -18.96
N GLU A 156 -14.70 7.44 -18.57
CA GLU A 156 -15.93 7.46 -17.79
C GLU A 156 -15.74 8.20 -16.46
N VAL A 157 -14.66 7.87 -15.71
CA VAL A 157 -14.34 8.58 -14.46
C VAL A 157 -14.02 10.05 -14.70
N ARG A 158 -13.34 10.42 -15.80
CA ARG A 158 -13.03 11.82 -16.12
C ARG A 158 -14.29 12.66 -16.29
N ARG A 159 -15.32 12.10 -16.91
CA ARG A 159 -16.59 12.80 -17.21
C ARG A 159 -17.47 13.01 -15.98
N LEU A 160 -17.19 12.34 -14.86
CA LEU A 160 -17.96 12.57 -13.64
C LEU A 160 -17.83 14.02 -13.19
N ALA A 161 -18.96 14.67 -12.97
CA ALA A 161 -19.04 16.07 -12.55
C ALA A 161 -19.93 16.18 -11.30
N GLY A 162 -19.53 17.05 -10.38
CA GLY A 162 -20.25 17.29 -9.14
C GLY A 162 -19.48 18.30 -8.27
N ASP A 163 -20.06 18.68 -7.17
CA ASP A 163 -19.48 19.59 -6.18
C ASP A 163 -18.70 18.87 -5.07
N ALA A 164 -18.96 17.58 -4.89
CA ALA A 164 -18.28 16.73 -3.89
C ALA A 164 -18.28 15.25 -4.30
N VAL A 165 -17.48 14.43 -3.63
CA VAL A 165 -17.41 12.96 -3.85
C VAL A 165 -18.79 12.32 -3.67
N ALA A 166 -19.57 12.79 -2.70
CA ALA A 166 -20.89 12.24 -2.39
C ALA A 166 -21.85 12.28 -3.59
N ALA A 167 -21.75 13.31 -4.44
CA ALA A 167 -22.60 13.48 -5.59
C ALA A 167 -22.40 12.41 -6.69
N VAL A 168 -21.20 11.85 -6.80
CA VAL A 168 -20.82 10.91 -7.87
C VAL A 168 -20.28 9.57 -7.32
N ARG A 169 -20.46 9.32 -6.03
CA ARG A 169 -19.85 8.17 -5.36
C ARG A 169 -20.23 6.84 -5.99
N PHE A 170 -21.50 6.66 -6.32
CA PHE A 170 -22.00 5.41 -6.87
C PHE A 170 -21.51 5.18 -8.30
N GLU A 171 -21.49 6.23 -9.10
CA GLU A 171 -20.97 6.20 -10.48
C GLU A 171 -19.47 5.90 -10.48
N LEU A 172 -18.71 6.54 -9.59
CA LEU A 172 -17.27 6.31 -9.44
C LEU A 172 -16.97 4.86 -9.03
N LEU A 173 -17.67 4.33 -8.00
CA LEU A 173 -17.53 2.95 -7.55
C LEU A 173 -17.98 1.95 -8.61
N SER A 174 -19.01 2.28 -9.39
CA SER A 174 -19.53 1.45 -10.48
C SER A 174 -18.50 1.34 -11.62
N ALA A 175 -17.91 2.46 -12.06
CA ALA A 175 -16.87 2.47 -13.08
C ALA A 175 -15.64 1.67 -12.62
N GLU A 176 -15.19 1.89 -11.39
CA GLU A 176 -14.08 1.16 -10.79
C GLU A 176 -14.36 -0.35 -10.68
N GLY A 177 -15.58 -0.71 -10.27
CA GLY A 177 -16.02 -2.10 -10.15
C GLY A 177 -16.03 -2.84 -11.50
N ARG A 178 -16.56 -2.21 -12.56
CA ARG A 178 -16.54 -2.79 -13.92
C ARG A 178 -15.12 -2.96 -14.46
N ALA A 179 -14.25 -1.97 -14.26
CA ALA A 179 -12.85 -2.09 -14.62
C ALA A 179 -12.17 -3.25 -13.87
N ALA A 180 -12.43 -3.37 -12.56
CA ALA A 180 -11.89 -4.44 -11.74
C ALA A 180 -12.37 -5.84 -12.17
N GLN A 181 -13.63 -6.01 -12.56
CA GLN A 181 -14.14 -7.30 -13.07
C GLN A 181 -13.37 -7.77 -14.31
N LYS A 182 -13.16 -6.86 -15.28
CA LYS A 182 -12.38 -7.16 -16.50
C LYS A 182 -10.92 -7.44 -16.17
N TYR A 183 -10.33 -6.67 -15.27
CA TYR A 183 -8.97 -6.87 -14.78
C TYR A 183 -8.80 -8.27 -14.18
N TRP A 184 -9.68 -8.66 -13.26
CA TRP A 184 -9.57 -9.98 -12.59
C TRP A 184 -9.88 -11.13 -13.52
N ARG A 185 -10.77 -10.96 -14.52
CA ARG A 185 -10.95 -11.94 -15.61
C ARG A 185 -9.64 -12.16 -16.37
N ALA A 186 -8.95 -11.09 -16.76
CA ALA A 186 -7.68 -11.19 -17.47
C ALA A 186 -6.57 -11.82 -16.61
N ILE A 187 -6.51 -11.47 -15.31
CA ILE A 187 -5.57 -12.11 -14.37
C ILE A 187 -5.85 -13.62 -14.30
N GLY A 188 -7.12 -14.03 -14.14
CA GLY A 188 -7.48 -15.46 -14.12
C GLY A 188 -7.03 -16.22 -15.36
N ALA A 189 -7.18 -15.63 -16.55
CA ALA A 189 -6.72 -16.22 -17.81
C ALA A 189 -5.19 -16.34 -17.92
N LEU A 190 -4.45 -15.45 -17.25
CA LEU A 190 -2.98 -15.44 -17.25
C LEU A 190 -2.36 -16.40 -16.22
N LEU A 191 -3.11 -16.81 -15.19
CA LEU A 191 -2.62 -17.71 -14.16
C LEU A 191 -2.40 -19.13 -14.71
N LEU A 192 -1.45 -19.85 -14.11
CA LEU A 192 -1.23 -21.24 -14.41
C LEU A 192 -2.40 -22.10 -13.92
N ALA A 193 -2.80 -23.09 -14.67
CA ALA A 193 -3.91 -23.99 -14.31
C ALA A 193 -3.66 -24.70 -12.97
N GLU A 194 -2.40 -25.00 -12.67
CA GLU A 194 -2.00 -25.64 -11.39
C GLU A 194 -2.28 -24.79 -10.16
N MET A 195 -2.47 -23.47 -10.32
CA MET A 195 -2.79 -22.57 -9.20
C MET A 195 -4.25 -22.71 -8.73
N ASP A 196 -5.11 -23.36 -9.51
CA ASP A 196 -6.53 -23.59 -9.21
C ASP A 196 -7.23 -22.38 -8.55
N TRP A 197 -6.99 -21.20 -9.11
CA TRP A 197 -7.50 -19.96 -8.52
C TRP A 197 -9.02 -19.82 -8.74
N PRO A 198 -9.81 -19.75 -7.65
CA PRO A 198 -11.27 -19.74 -7.72
C PRO A 198 -11.88 -18.42 -8.22
N GLY A 199 -11.05 -17.45 -8.60
CA GLY A 199 -11.47 -16.09 -8.92
C GLY A 199 -11.40 -15.14 -7.74
N ARG A 200 -11.69 -13.86 -7.98
CA ARG A 200 -11.66 -12.82 -6.94
C ARG A 200 -12.78 -13.03 -5.92
N ARG A 201 -12.40 -13.14 -4.66
CA ARG A 201 -13.32 -13.18 -3.51
C ARG A 201 -13.20 -11.88 -2.72
N THR A 202 -14.34 -11.34 -2.28
CA THR A 202 -14.39 -10.09 -1.50
C THR A 202 -14.34 -10.35 0.01
N GLN A 203 -14.58 -11.59 0.44
CA GLN A 203 -14.55 -11.98 1.85
C GLN A 203 -13.93 -13.37 1.99
N GLY A 204 -13.17 -13.58 3.08
CA GLY A 204 -12.57 -14.86 3.41
C GLY A 204 -11.52 -15.31 2.40
N ALA A 205 -10.41 -14.60 2.34
CA ALA A 205 -9.28 -14.97 1.51
C ALA A 205 -8.81 -16.40 1.85
N THR A 206 -8.80 -17.27 0.84
CA THR A 206 -8.36 -18.67 0.95
C THR A 206 -7.08 -18.93 0.16
N ASP A 207 -6.59 -17.95 -0.55
CA ASP A 207 -5.42 -18.01 -1.39
C ASP A 207 -4.65 -16.68 -1.38
N PRO A 208 -3.36 -16.64 -1.77
CA PRO A 208 -2.51 -15.45 -1.72
C PRO A 208 -2.98 -14.28 -2.59
N LEU A 209 -3.76 -14.55 -3.67
CA LEU A 209 -4.26 -13.51 -4.57
C LEU A 209 -5.52 -12.81 -4.02
N ASN A 210 -6.19 -13.44 -3.08
CA ASN A 210 -7.38 -12.91 -2.41
C ASN A 210 -7.09 -12.40 -0.99
N SER A 211 -5.84 -12.55 -0.48
CA SER A 211 -5.41 -12.09 0.84
C SER A 211 -5.08 -10.60 0.92
#